data_a292e3ecf01654fdd55eee13e1f02877
#
_entry.id   a292e3ecf01654fdd55eee13e1f02877
#
_cell.length_a   1.000
_cell.length_b   1.000
_cell.length_c   1.000
_cell.angle_alpha   90.00
_cell.angle_beta   90.00
_cell.angle_gamma   90.00
#
_symmetry.space_group_name_H-M   'P 1'
#
loop_
_entity.id
_entity.type
_entity.pdbx_description
1 polymer ?
#
loop_
_entity_poly.entity_id
_entity_poly.type
_entity_poly.pdbx_seq_one_letter_code
_entity_poly.pdbx_strand_id
1 'polypeptide(L)'
;RPRTRAIEELPTRLRSGTADVRSATAEILLSTSFSLRNPGNDTFVTVVLEQCLGMPVQDRRNVRTLEAGKDLYDGRPTKFLGRDGQTQADVVRFAIEDERFARRMLDRHRKRLLGQGLDRVTPRDADALVAEVHGDPSRFFDVLTHWMISDLYREAVATRRPRSDRQFVRALYIDVFDREPSYEELRNVRNALQSMADPAPLRAVLVKLALGSAEAQLPTPQEGQEDGFVRSCFVRYLGRSPTQDEEARCRAILAEPETTPRTLIRALLSAPEYGFY
;
A
#
# COMPACT_ATOMS: atom_id res chain seq x y z
N ARG A 1 -19.36 6.32 3.75
CA ARG A 1 -18.75 6.46 5.10
C ARG A 1 -17.99 7.77 5.11
N PRO A 2 -18.18 8.68 6.09
CA PRO A 2 -17.48 9.94 6.07
C PRO A 2 -15.98 9.69 6.20
N ARG A 3 -15.22 9.99 5.14
CA ARG A 3 -13.78 10.15 5.22
C ARG A 3 -13.52 11.59 5.61
N THR A 4 -12.66 11.82 6.58
CA THR A 4 -12.21 13.19 6.86
C THR A 4 -11.30 13.62 5.71
N ARG A 5 -11.38 14.90 5.31
CA ARG A 5 -10.53 15.48 4.26
C ARG A 5 -9.04 15.18 4.46
N ALA A 6 -8.59 15.22 5.72
CA ALA A 6 -7.20 14.88 6.07
C ALA A 6 -6.79 13.47 5.63
N ILE A 7 -7.68 12.46 5.79
CA ILE A 7 -7.40 11.07 5.37
C ILE A 7 -7.44 10.95 3.84
N GLU A 8 -8.28 11.71 3.15
CA GLU A 8 -8.34 11.71 1.69
C GLU A 8 -7.08 12.31 1.06
N GLU A 9 -6.46 13.28 1.71
CA GLU A 9 -5.22 13.94 1.28
C GLU A 9 -3.95 13.14 1.62
N LEU A 10 -4.02 12.12 2.51
CA LEU A 10 -2.85 11.33 2.93
C LEU A 10 -2.03 10.74 1.76
N PRO A 11 -2.62 10.14 0.69
CA PRO A 11 -1.84 9.60 -0.41
C PRO A 11 -1.00 10.66 -1.13
N THR A 12 -1.51 11.88 -1.27
CA THR A 12 -0.80 13.01 -1.88
C THR A 12 0.32 13.48 -0.96
N ARG A 13 0.07 13.61 0.33
CA ARG A 13 1.04 14.05 1.34
C ARG A 13 2.18 13.04 1.53
N LEU A 14 1.88 11.73 1.48
CA LEU A 14 2.89 10.68 1.49
C LEU A 14 3.78 10.74 0.24
N ARG A 15 3.20 10.99 -0.94
CA ARG A 15 3.94 11.15 -2.19
C ARG A 15 4.85 12.38 -2.19
N SER A 16 4.40 13.48 -1.63
CA SER A 16 5.17 14.73 -1.55
C SER A 16 6.17 14.76 -0.38
N GLY A 17 6.23 13.72 0.45
CA GLY A 17 7.09 13.67 1.63
C GLY A 17 6.64 14.60 2.77
N THR A 18 5.43 15.20 2.68
CA THR A 18 4.87 16.04 3.77
C THR A 18 4.17 15.22 4.86
N ALA A 19 4.04 13.92 4.67
CA ALA A 19 3.67 12.93 5.67
C ALA A 19 4.58 11.69 5.53
N ASP A 20 4.79 11.01 6.64
CA ASP A 20 5.49 9.72 6.72
C ASP A 20 4.57 8.64 7.28
N VAL A 21 5.10 7.43 7.47
CA VAL A 21 4.32 6.30 8.01
C VAL A 21 3.82 6.54 9.43
N ARG A 22 4.55 7.29 10.28
CA ARG A 22 4.14 7.61 11.65
C ARG A 22 2.99 8.63 11.66
N SER A 23 3.18 9.76 10.99
CA SER A 23 2.18 10.82 10.91
C SER A 23 0.89 10.32 10.27
N ALA A 24 0.98 9.55 9.19
CA ALA A 24 -0.18 8.93 8.55
C ALA A 24 -0.91 7.95 9.49
N THR A 25 -0.17 7.13 10.24
CA THR A 25 -0.77 6.21 11.22
C THR A 25 -1.44 6.97 12.35
N ALA A 26 -0.80 8.03 12.89
CA ALA A 26 -1.40 8.86 13.93
C ALA A 26 -2.72 9.50 13.49
N GLU A 27 -2.76 10.09 12.29
CA GLU A 27 -3.98 10.69 11.74
C GLU A 27 -5.12 9.66 11.58
N ILE A 28 -4.80 8.45 11.14
CA ILE A 28 -5.79 7.37 11.03
C ILE A 28 -6.32 6.97 12.41
N LEU A 29 -5.43 6.70 13.37
CA LEU A 29 -5.80 6.23 14.72
C LEU A 29 -6.60 7.29 15.50
N LEU A 30 -6.28 8.57 15.32
CA LEU A 30 -6.98 9.67 15.98
C LEU A 30 -8.22 10.16 15.22
N SER A 31 -8.54 9.55 14.07
CA SER A 31 -9.72 9.94 13.31
C SER A 31 -11.03 9.47 13.98
N THR A 32 -12.08 10.28 13.81
CA THR A 32 -13.45 9.91 14.26
C THR A 32 -13.89 8.57 13.66
N SER A 33 -13.55 8.30 12.41
CA SER A 33 -13.89 7.03 11.74
C SER A 33 -13.23 5.82 12.40
N PHE A 34 -12.02 5.97 12.94
CA PHE A 34 -11.34 4.91 13.68
C PHE A 34 -11.98 4.71 15.06
N SER A 35 -12.25 5.80 15.80
CA SER A 35 -12.91 5.75 17.11
C SER A 35 -14.30 5.13 17.05
N LEU A 36 -15.07 5.41 16.00
CA LEU A 36 -16.40 4.79 15.80
C LEU A 36 -16.34 3.27 15.54
N ARG A 37 -15.22 2.77 15.00
CA ARG A 37 -15.03 1.32 14.77
C ARG A 37 -14.41 0.59 15.96
N ASN A 38 -13.70 1.33 16.78
CA ASN A 38 -12.99 0.82 17.96
C ASN A 38 -13.42 1.61 19.19
N PRO A 39 -14.72 1.49 19.59
CA PRO A 39 -15.26 2.28 20.68
C PRO A 39 -14.71 1.83 22.03
N GLY A 40 -14.47 2.82 22.89
CA GLY A 40 -13.99 2.61 24.26
C GLY A 40 -12.48 2.34 24.35
N ASN A 41 -11.99 2.45 25.58
CA ASN A 41 -10.57 2.34 25.91
C ASN A 41 -10.00 0.95 25.59
N ASP A 42 -10.72 -0.10 25.95
CA ASP A 42 -10.27 -1.49 25.81
C ASP A 42 -10.01 -1.84 24.33
N THR A 43 -11.01 -1.62 23.45
CA THR A 43 -10.89 -1.92 22.02
C THR A 43 -9.83 -1.04 21.37
N PHE A 44 -9.80 0.26 21.67
CA PHE A 44 -8.84 1.19 21.07
C PHE A 44 -7.41 0.80 21.42
N VAL A 45 -7.11 0.62 22.71
CA VAL A 45 -5.75 0.31 23.17
C VAL A 45 -5.32 -1.08 22.71
N THR A 46 -6.23 -2.06 22.73
CA THR A 46 -5.95 -3.41 22.17
C THR A 46 -5.50 -3.31 20.72
N VAL A 47 -6.24 -2.58 19.88
CA VAL A 47 -5.88 -2.43 18.46
C VAL A 47 -4.52 -1.72 18.31
N VAL A 48 -4.23 -0.68 19.10
CA VAL A 48 -2.93 0.00 19.07
C VAL A 48 -1.80 -0.97 19.45
N LEU A 49 -1.94 -1.72 20.55
CA LEU A 49 -0.92 -2.66 20.99
C LEU A 49 -0.68 -3.79 19.97
N GLU A 50 -1.74 -4.41 19.48
CA GLU A 50 -1.62 -5.57 18.58
C GLU A 50 -1.23 -5.18 17.15
N GLN A 51 -1.85 -4.13 16.60
CA GLN A 51 -1.64 -3.78 15.20
C GLN A 51 -0.41 -2.89 14.99
N CYS A 52 -0.11 -1.99 15.93
CA CYS A 52 1.02 -1.09 15.79
C CYS A 52 2.30 -1.63 16.43
N LEU A 53 2.21 -2.34 17.55
CA LEU A 53 3.40 -2.82 18.28
C LEU A 53 3.61 -4.33 18.19
N GLY A 54 2.64 -5.09 17.68
CA GLY A 54 2.70 -6.56 17.67
C GLY A 54 2.71 -7.17 19.07
N MET A 55 2.05 -6.53 20.04
CA MET A 55 1.94 -6.97 21.43
C MET A 55 0.56 -7.60 21.68
N PRO A 56 0.43 -8.94 21.64
CA PRO A 56 -0.86 -9.60 21.91
C PRO A 56 -1.34 -9.31 23.33
N VAL A 57 -2.56 -8.84 23.49
CA VAL A 57 -3.10 -8.50 24.82
C VAL A 57 -3.41 -9.73 25.67
N GLN A 58 -3.54 -10.91 25.09
CA GLN A 58 -3.68 -12.19 25.79
C GLN A 58 -2.39 -12.63 26.49
N ASP A 59 -1.24 -12.07 26.10
CA ASP A 59 0.02 -12.34 26.79
C ASP A 59 0.04 -11.62 28.15
N ARG A 60 0.17 -12.37 29.23
CA ARG A 60 0.21 -11.84 30.62
C ARG A 60 1.27 -10.74 30.80
N ARG A 61 2.36 -10.75 30.01
CA ARG A 61 3.40 -9.72 30.04
C ARG A 61 2.89 -8.35 29.60
N ASN A 62 1.85 -8.31 28.77
CA ASN A 62 1.30 -7.08 28.19
C ASN A 62 0.10 -6.50 28.97
N VAL A 63 -0.43 -7.21 29.98
CA VAL A 63 -1.59 -6.79 30.74
C VAL A 63 -1.38 -5.41 31.40
N ARG A 64 -0.23 -5.19 32.03
CA ARG A 64 0.08 -3.89 32.66
C ARG A 64 0.16 -2.77 31.63
N THR A 65 0.67 -3.04 30.44
CA THR A 65 0.74 -2.07 29.35
C THR A 65 -0.66 -1.76 28.81
N LEU A 66 -1.53 -2.76 28.70
CA LEU A 66 -2.91 -2.58 28.31
C LEU A 66 -3.64 -1.67 29.31
N GLU A 67 -3.58 -1.98 30.60
CA GLU A 67 -4.24 -1.17 31.65
C GLU A 67 -3.70 0.28 31.66
N ALA A 68 -2.40 0.49 31.58
CA ALA A 68 -1.81 1.82 31.49
C ALA A 68 -2.30 2.58 30.24
N GLY A 69 -2.42 1.91 29.10
CA GLY A 69 -2.98 2.54 27.89
C GLY A 69 -4.44 2.94 28.06
N LYS A 70 -5.25 2.11 28.74
CA LYS A 70 -6.64 2.43 29.08
C LYS A 70 -6.76 3.61 30.03
N ASP A 71 -5.88 3.71 31.03
CA ASP A 71 -5.83 4.85 31.91
C ASP A 71 -5.53 6.16 31.18
N LEU A 72 -4.55 6.16 30.26
CA LEU A 72 -4.27 7.32 29.40
C LEU A 72 -5.48 7.69 28.53
N TYR A 73 -6.11 6.70 27.91
CA TYR A 73 -7.30 6.93 27.06
C TYR A 73 -8.42 7.63 27.86
N ASP A 74 -8.61 7.25 29.13
CA ASP A 74 -9.62 7.80 30.03
C ASP A 74 -9.20 9.13 30.69
N GLY A 75 -8.03 9.68 30.33
CA GLY A 75 -7.54 10.95 30.86
C GLY A 75 -6.84 10.83 32.23
N ARG A 76 -6.51 9.61 32.68
CA ARG A 76 -5.79 9.36 33.93
C ARG A 76 -4.28 9.39 33.71
N PRO A 77 -3.52 10.24 34.45
CA PRO A 77 -2.06 10.29 34.32
C PRO A 77 -1.43 8.95 34.70
N THR A 78 -0.64 8.39 33.78
CA THR A 78 0.10 7.15 34.05
C THR A 78 1.30 7.00 33.11
N LYS A 79 2.16 6.01 33.41
CA LYS A 79 3.32 5.67 32.58
C LYS A 79 2.96 4.58 31.58
N PHE A 80 3.01 4.91 30.29
CA PHE A 80 2.76 3.98 29.19
C PHE A 80 4.01 3.87 28.31
N LEU A 81 4.46 2.64 28.02
CA LEU A 81 5.70 2.38 27.26
C LEU A 81 6.93 3.14 27.80
N GLY A 82 7.01 3.31 29.13
CA GLY A 82 8.10 4.01 29.80
C GLY A 82 8.01 5.54 29.81
N ARG A 83 6.94 6.14 29.30
CA ARG A 83 6.72 7.60 29.21
C ARG A 83 5.49 8.03 29.98
N ASP A 84 5.55 9.21 30.59
CA ASP A 84 4.42 9.80 31.31
C ASP A 84 3.49 10.51 30.33
N GLY A 85 2.18 10.28 30.46
CA GLY A 85 1.15 10.86 29.62
C GLY A 85 -0.22 10.85 30.30
N GLN A 86 -1.25 11.37 29.60
CA GLN A 86 -2.59 11.51 30.17
C GLN A 86 -3.72 11.45 29.13
N THR A 87 -3.42 11.29 27.84
CA THR A 87 -4.42 11.44 26.79
C THR A 87 -4.44 10.28 25.82
N GLN A 88 -5.55 10.09 25.11
CA GLN A 88 -5.65 9.18 23.98
C GLN A 88 -4.57 9.47 22.90
N ALA A 89 -4.26 10.76 22.68
CA ALA A 89 -3.20 11.14 21.75
C ALA A 89 -1.81 10.68 22.22
N ASP A 90 -1.56 10.64 23.54
CA ASP A 90 -0.31 10.10 24.09
C ASP A 90 -0.19 8.60 23.87
N VAL A 91 -1.28 7.83 23.96
CA VAL A 91 -1.28 6.40 23.62
C VAL A 91 -0.78 6.21 22.19
N VAL A 92 -1.32 6.97 21.24
CA VAL A 92 -0.93 6.88 19.82
C VAL A 92 0.51 7.32 19.62
N ARG A 93 0.87 8.52 20.15
CA ARG A 93 2.21 9.08 20.00
C ARG A 93 3.29 8.15 20.52
N PHE A 94 3.13 7.62 21.75
CA PHE A 94 4.10 6.71 22.34
C PHE A 94 4.20 5.39 21.57
N ALA A 95 3.09 4.89 21.04
CA ALA A 95 3.09 3.67 20.25
C ALA A 95 3.82 3.84 18.91
N ILE A 96 3.58 4.92 18.15
CA ILE A 96 4.22 5.13 16.84
C ILE A 96 5.69 5.54 16.95
N GLU A 97 6.10 6.10 18.09
CA GLU A 97 7.49 6.46 18.40
C GLU A 97 8.27 5.31 19.04
N ASP A 98 7.66 4.18 19.32
CA ASP A 98 8.34 2.98 19.83
C ASP A 98 8.99 2.19 18.69
N GLU A 99 10.20 1.65 18.90
CA GLU A 99 10.91 0.87 17.88
C GLU A 99 10.10 -0.33 17.37
N ARG A 100 9.27 -0.94 18.24
CA ARG A 100 8.37 -2.04 17.86
C ARG A 100 7.39 -1.64 16.75
N PHE A 101 7.01 -0.36 16.66
CA PHE A 101 6.20 0.13 15.55
C PHE A 101 6.89 -0.06 14.20
N ALA A 102 8.14 0.41 14.07
CA ALA A 102 8.92 0.23 12.85
C ALA A 102 9.07 -1.25 12.50
N ARG A 103 9.43 -2.09 13.48
CA ARG A 103 9.55 -3.55 13.32
C ARG A 103 8.24 -4.18 12.86
N ARG A 104 7.11 -3.80 13.48
CA ARG A 104 5.80 -4.33 13.13
C ARG A 104 5.35 -3.92 11.73
N MET A 105 5.58 -2.67 11.35
CA MET A 105 5.26 -2.16 10.03
C MET A 105 6.09 -2.86 8.94
N LEU A 106 7.39 -2.97 9.14
CA LEU A 106 8.28 -3.67 8.21
C LEU A 106 7.94 -5.16 8.09
N ASP A 107 7.76 -5.88 9.20
CA ASP A 107 7.39 -7.30 9.18
C ASP A 107 6.09 -7.55 8.43
N ARG A 108 5.06 -6.75 8.74
CA ARG A 108 3.74 -6.85 8.11
C ARG A 108 3.78 -6.60 6.61
N HIS A 109 4.51 -5.57 6.17
CA HIS A 109 4.60 -5.23 4.76
C HIS A 109 5.50 -6.21 4.01
N ARG A 110 6.59 -6.68 4.63
CA ARG A 110 7.42 -7.72 4.05
C ARG A 110 6.65 -9.01 3.84
N LYS A 111 5.87 -9.47 4.83
CA LYS A 111 4.97 -10.62 4.68
C LYS A 111 3.96 -10.42 3.56
N ARG A 112 3.41 -9.22 3.45
CA ARG A 112 2.44 -8.90 2.39
C ARG A 112 3.07 -8.86 1.00
N LEU A 113 4.26 -8.29 0.85
CA LEU A 113 4.94 -8.13 -0.43
C LEU A 113 5.68 -9.41 -0.85
N LEU A 114 6.43 -10.01 0.05
CA LEU A 114 7.34 -11.11 -0.25
C LEU A 114 6.86 -12.48 0.26
N GLY A 115 5.70 -12.56 0.92
CA GLY A 115 5.22 -13.79 1.55
C GLY A 115 5.99 -14.23 2.80
N GLN A 116 7.01 -13.48 3.21
CA GLN A 116 7.93 -13.83 4.30
C GLN A 116 8.18 -12.61 5.19
N GLY A 117 8.17 -12.81 6.52
CA GLY A 117 8.42 -11.75 7.49
C GLY A 117 9.91 -11.45 7.72
N LEU A 118 10.17 -10.56 8.69
CA LEU A 118 11.53 -10.25 9.14
C LEU A 118 12.22 -11.46 9.81
N ASP A 119 11.48 -12.46 10.26
CA ASP A 119 11.99 -13.73 10.76
C ASP A 119 12.80 -14.55 9.73
N ARG A 120 12.69 -14.20 8.45
CA ARG A 120 13.46 -14.78 7.34
C ARG A 120 14.67 -13.93 6.92
N VAL A 121 14.93 -12.87 7.63
CA VAL A 121 16.14 -12.02 7.48
C VAL A 121 17.08 -12.33 8.64
N THR A 122 18.41 -12.17 8.45
CA THR A 122 19.30 -12.34 9.60
C THR A 122 18.95 -11.34 10.71
N PRO A 123 19.09 -11.70 12.00
CA PRO A 123 18.76 -10.78 13.07
C PRO A 123 19.47 -9.43 12.95
N ARG A 124 20.75 -9.44 12.56
CA ARG A 124 21.56 -8.23 12.36
C ARG A 124 20.97 -7.32 11.29
N ASP A 125 20.58 -7.86 10.15
CA ASP A 125 20.05 -7.07 9.03
C ASP A 125 18.64 -6.59 9.33
N ALA A 126 17.83 -7.42 10.02
CA ALA A 126 16.51 -7.03 10.49
C ALA A 126 16.57 -5.87 11.49
N ASP A 127 17.50 -5.94 12.47
CA ASP A 127 17.69 -4.89 13.46
C ASP A 127 18.22 -3.60 12.83
N ALA A 128 19.17 -3.70 11.89
CA ALA A 128 19.68 -2.55 11.15
C ALA A 128 18.57 -1.84 10.36
N LEU A 129 17.72 -2.61 9.67
CA LEU A 129 16.59 -2.08 8.90
C LEU A 129 15.54 -1.42 9.81
N VAL A 130 15.27 -2.03 10.97
CA VAL A 130 14.35 -1.46 11.96
C VAL A 130 14.90 -0.16 12.52
N ALA A 131 16.19 -0.12 12.86
CA ALA A 131 16.85 1.08 13.37
C ALA A 131 16.84 2.22 12.34
N GLU A 132 17.07 1.92 11.06
CA GLU A 132 16.99 2.89 9.95
C GLU A 132 15.60 3.54 9.89
N VAL A 133 14.53 2.75 9.80
CA VAL A 133 13.15 3.25 9.69
C VAL A 133 12.66 3.86 11.00
N HIS A 134 13.14 3.37 12.15
CA HIS A 134 12.85 3.99 13.44
C HIS A 134 13.51 5.37 13.58
N GLY A 135 14.74 5.52 13.11
CA GLY A 135 15.45 6.82 13.11
C GLY A 135 14.89 7.82 12.09
N ASP A 136 14.53 7.34 10.92
CA ASP A 136 13.94 8.15 9.84
C ASP A 136 12.71 7.44 9.23
N PRO A 137 11.48 7.78 9.65
CA PRO A 137 10.25 7.17 9.16
C PRO A 137 9.97 7.40 7.66
N SER A 138 10.61 8.37 7.03
CA SER A 138 10.47 8.63 5.59
C SER A 138 11.08 7.51 4.76
N ARG A 139 12.12 6.84 5.28
CA ARG A 139 12.81 5.70 4.66
C ARG A 139 11.92 4.47 4.47
N PHE A 140 10.79 4.41 5.18
CA PHE A 140 9.88 3.27 5.08
C PHE A 140 9.47 2.96 3.64
N PHE A 141 9.13 3.97 2.86
CA PHE A 141 8.70 3.76 1.47
C PHE A 141 9.86 3.38 0.55
N ASP A 142 11.08 3.86 0.81
CA ASP A 142 12.27 3.44 0.08
C ASP A 142 12.54 1.96 0.27
N VAL A 143 12.40 1.47 1.51
CA VAL A 143 12.53 0.04 1.83
C VAL A 143 11.48 -0.79 1.10
N LEU A 144 10.21 -0.34 1.07
CA LEU A 144 9.17 -1.05 0.32
C LEU A 144 9.47 -1.07 -1.18
N THR A 145 9.93 0.05 -1.74
CA THR A 145 10.33 0.14 -3.15
C THR A 145 11.47 -0.83 -3.45
N HIS A 146 12.49 -0.88 -2.58
CA HIS A 146 13.59 -1.83 -2.72
C HIS A 146 13.10 -3.29 -2.74
N TRP A 147 12.17 -3.64 -1.84
CA TRP A 147 11.59 -5.00 -1.87
C TRP A 147 10.82 -5.27 -3.16
N MET A 148 10.05 -4.30 -3.67
CA MET A 148 9.24 -4.47 -4.87
C MET A 148 10.05 -4.61 -6.18
N ILE A 149 11.34 -4.26 -6.20
CA ILE A 149 12.23 -4.51 -7.34
C ILE A 149 13.07 -5.78 -7.19
N SER A 150 12.97 -6.49 -6.05
CA SER A 150 13.77 -7.69 -5.78
C SER A 150 13.25 -8.93 -6.52
N ASP A 151 14.14 -9.92 -6.70
CA ASP A 151 13.77 -11.23 -7.25
C ASP A 151 12.75 -11.94 -6.37
N LEU A 152 12.87 -11.82 -5.03
CA LEU A 152 11.92 -12.39 -4.08
C LEU A 152 10.50 -11.88 -4.30
N TYR A 153 10.35 -10.61 -4.68
CA TYR A 153 9.02 -10.06 -4.99
C TYR A 153 8.45 -10.66 -6.28
N ARG A 154 9.27 -10.81 -7.33
CA ARG A 154 8.86 -11.46 -8.57
C ARG A 154 8.42 -12.91 -8.34
N GLU A 155 9.15 -13.65 -7.53
CA GLU A 155 8.78 -15.01 -7.13
C GLU A 155 7.47 -15.02 -6.32
N ALA A 156 7.33 -14.12 -5.35
CA ALA A 156 6.11 -14.01 -4.54
C ALA A 156 4.88 -13.67 -5.39
N VAL A 157 5.01 -12.79 -6.38
CA VAL A 157 3.92 -12.44 -7.30
C VAL A 157 3.53 -13.63 -8.17
N ALA A 158 4.50 -14.39 -8.69
CA ALA A 158 4.25 -15.56 -9.53
C ALA A 158 3.46 -16.67 -8.80
N THR A 159 3.52 -16.72 -7.46
CA THR A 159 2.77 -17.68 -6.64
C THR A 159 1.40 -17.17 -6.16
N ARG A 160 1.08 -15.90 -6.41
CA ARG A 160 -0.21 -15.32 -5.98
C ARG A 160 -1.36 -15.83 -6.83
N ARG A 161 -2.53 -15.85 -6.21
CA ARG A 161 -3.77 -16.06 -6.98
C ARG A 161 -4.02 -14.87 -7.87
N PRO A 162 -4.40 -15.09 -9.15
CA PRO A 162 -4.77 -14.01 -10.05
C PRO A 162 -5.96 -13.22 -9.48
N ARG A 163 -6.04 -11.95 -9.83
CA ARG A 163 -7.21 -11.12 -9.54
C ARG A 163 -8.48 -11.80 -10.02
N SER A 164 -9.48 -11.85 -9.17
CA SER A 164 -10.83 -12.18 -9.62
C SER A 164 -11.31 -11.17 -10.67
N ASP A 165 -12.28 -11.55 -11.50
CA ASP A 165 -12.82 -10.64 -12.52
C ASP A 165 -13.32 -9.32 -11.93
N ARG A 166 -13.93 -9.38 -10.73
CA ARG A 166 -14.34 -8.18 -10.00
C ARG A 166 -13.17 -7.28 -9.63
N GLN A 167 -12.07 -7.85 -9.17
CA GLN A 167 -10.87 -7.09 -8.80
C GLN A 167 -10.18 -6.52 -10.04
N PHE A 168 -10.12 -7.29 -11.12
CA PHE A 168 -9.57 -6.84 -12.40
C PHE A 168 -10.35 -5.63 -12.96
N VAL A 169 -11.69 -5.72 -13.00
CA VAL A 169 -12.53 -4.61 -13.51
C VAL A 169 -12.33 -3.36 -12.67
N ARG A 170 -12.34 -3.49 -11.32
CA ARG A 170 -12.12 -2.32 -10.44
C ARG A 170 -10.75 -1.70 -10.63
N ALA A 171 -9.69 -2.52 -10.73
CA ALA A 171 -8.35 -2.03 -10.97
C ALA A 171 -8.26 -1.30 -12.32
N LEU A 172 -8.78 -1.89 -13.38
CA LEU A 172 -8.79 -1.27 -14.71
C LEU A 172 -9.48 0.10 -14.71
N TYR A 173 -10.63 0.23 -14.03
CA TYR A 173 -11.36 1.49 -13.95
C TYR A 173 -10.59 2.55 -13.15
N ILE A 174 -10.01 2.17 -12.01
CA ILE A 174 -9.17 3.07 -11.21
C ILE A 174 -7.94 3.52 -11.99
N ASP A 175 -7.26 2.58 -12.66
CA ASP A 175 -6.00 2.85 -13.35
C ASP A 175 -6.18 3.68 -14.64
N VAL A 176 -7.32 3.51 -15.34
CA VAL A 176 -7.56 4.17 -16.64
C VAL A 176 -8.47 5.39 -16.52
N PHE A 177 -9.48 5.34 -15.63
CA PHE A 177 -10.50 6.40 -15.51
C PHE A 177 -10.40 7.20 -14.21
N ASP A 178 -9.49 6.84 -13.31
CA ASP A 178 -9.30 7.44 -11.97
C ASP A 178 -10.58 7.43 -11.11
N ARG A 179 -11.46 6.44 -11.33
CA ARG A 179 -12.70 6.23 -10.58
C ARG A 179 -13.04 4.75 -10.39
N GLU A 180 -13.88 4.47 -9.42
CA GLU A 180 -14.51 3.16 -9.28
C GLU A 180 -15.55 2.94 -10.39
N PRO A 181 -15.71 1.70 -10.89
CA PRO A 181 -16.84 1.38 -11.78
C PRO A 181 -18.17 1.52 -11.03
N SER A 182 -19.21 1.96 -11.71
CA SER A 182 -20.58 1.89 -11.20
C SER A 182 -21.00 0.43 -11.00
N TYR A 183 -22.09 0.21 -10.26
CA TYR A 183 -22.59 -1.14 -10.05
C TYR A 183 -22.95 -1.84 -11.36
N GLU A 184 -23.53 -1.13 -12.31
CA GLU A 184 -23.94 -1.67 -13.61
C GLU A 184 -22.73 -2.01 -14.48
N GLU A 185 -21.75 -1.11 -14.57
CA GLU A 185 -20.50 -1.35 -15.29
C GLU A 185 -19.80 -2.59 -14.75
N LEU A 186 -19.63 -2.65 -13.42
CA LEU A 186 -18.99 -3.79 -12.75
C LEU A 186 -19.74 -5.10 -13.03
N ARG A 187 -21.07 -5.08 -12.93
CA ARG A 187 -21.93 -6.26 -13.17
C ARG A 187 -21.82 -6.74 -14.61
N ASN A 188 -21.94 -5.83 -15.57
CA ASN A 188 -21.96 -6.17 -16.99
C ASN A 188 -20.62 -6.74 -17.45
N VAL A 189 -19.50 -6.07 -17.11
CA VAL A 189 -18.16 -6.53 -17.49
C VAL A 189 -17.81 -7.84 -16.79
N ARG A 190 -18.12 -7.98 -15.49
CA ARG A 190 -17.92 -9.25 -14.77
C ARG A 190 -18.71 -10.40 -15.39
N ASN A 191 -19.98 -10.20 -15.72
CA ASN A 191 -20.80 -11.23 -16.33
C ASN A 191 -20.26 -11.66 -17.69
N ALA A 192 -19.77 -10.70 -18.50
CA ALA A 192 -19.11 -11.01 -19.76
C ALA A 192 -17.82 -11.85 -19.55
N LEU A 193 -16.99 -11.53 -18.57
CA LEU A 193 -15.79 -12.30 -18.25
C LEU A 193 -16.13 -13.71 -17.75
N GLN A 194 -17.17 -13.85 -16.91
CA GLN A 194 -17.61 -15.12 -16.37
C GLN A 194 -18.30 -16.03 -17.40
N SER A 195 -18.76 -15.50 -18.53
CA SER A 195 -19.33 -16.29 -19.62
C SER A 195 -18.27 -17.00 -20.47
N MET A 196 -16.98 -16.67 -20.27
CA MET A 196 -15.86 -17.24 -21.03
C MET A 196 -15.17 -18.35 -20.21
N ALA A 197 -14.82 -19.45 -20.86
CA ALA A 197 -14.02 -20.50 -20.24
C ALA A 197 -12.58 -20.00 -19.91
N ASP A 198 -12.01 -19.16 -20.79
CA ASP A 198 -10.77 -18.41 -20.54
C ASP A 198 -11.08 -16.91 -20.68
N PRO A 199 -11.03 -16.13 -19.61
CA PRO A 199 -11.28 -14.70 -19.64
C PRO A 199 -10.08 -13.87 -20.16
N ALA A 200 -8.90 -14.43 -20.32
CA ALA A 200 -7.68 -13.68 -20.65
C ALA A 200 -7.80 -12.90 -21.99
N PRO A 201 -8.31 -13.48 -23.10
CA PRO A 201 -8.49 -12.72 -24.32
C PRO A 201 -9.46 -11.55 -24.18
N LEU A 202 -10.56 -11.77 -23.44
CA LEU A 202 -11.54 -10.70 -23.21
C LEU A 202 -10.98 -9.60 -22.31
N ARG A 203 -10.15 -9.92 -21.32
CA ARG A 203 -9.43 -8.92 -20.52
C ARG A 203 -8.56 -8.03 -21.38
N ALA A 204 -7.83 -8.58 -22.34
CA ALA A 204 -7.01 -7.80 -23.28
C ALA A 204 -7.86 -6.87 -24.17
N VAL A 205 -9.04 -7.33 -24.60
CA VAL A 205 -10.01 -6.49 -25.35
C VAL A 205 -10.54 -5.36 -24.46
N LEU A 206 -10.91 -5.65 -23.21
CA LEU A 206 -11.39 -4.63 -22.26
C LEU A 206 -10.32 -3.57 -21.99
N VAL A 207 -9.05 -3.94 -21.81
CA VAL A 207 -7.93 -3.00 -21.71
C VAL A 207 -7.87 -2.10 -22.94
N LYS A 208 -7.95 -2.67 -24.16
CA LYS A 208 -7.93 -1.89 -25.40
C LYS A 208 -9.09 -0.90 -25.49
N LEU A 209 -10.31 -1.33 -25.14
CA LEU A 209 -11.50 -0.50 -25.15
C LEU A 209 -11.42 0.63 -24.11
N ALA A 210 -10.99 0.31 -22.89
CA ALA A 210 -10.81 1.28 -21.82
C ALA A 210 -9.81 2.38 -22.23
N LEU A 211 -8.66 1.98 -22.75
CA LEU A 211 -7.63 2.92 -23.22
C LEU A 211 -8.11 3.76 -24.43
N GLY A 212 -9.02 3.26 -25.25
CA GLY A 212 -9.63 3.98 -26.38
C GLY A 212 -10.75 4.93 -25.99
N SER A 213 -11.25 4.87 -24.77
CA SER A 213 -12.34 5.72 -24.29
C SER A 213 -11.91 7.20 -24.19
N ALA A 214 -12.85 8.10 -24.49
CA ALA A 214 -12.66 9.54 -24.26
C ALA A 214 -12.53 9.91 -22.78
N GLU A 215 -13.00 9.04 -21.87
CA GLU A 215 -12.88 9.19 -20.41
C GLU A 215 -11.50 8.83 -19.88
N ALA A 216 -10.64 8.17 -20.69
CA ALA A 216 -9.35 7.66 -20.23
C ALA A 216 -8.40 8.80 -19.80
N GLN A 217 -7.93 8.72 -18.56
CA GLN A 217 -6.98 9.65 -17.95
C GLN A 217 -5.60 9.02 -17.90
N LEU A 218 -4.89 9.08 -19.01
CA LEU A 218 -3.58 8.43 -19.14
C LEU A 218 -2.45 9.42 -18.86
N PRO A 219 -1.39 8.99 -18.16
CA PRO A 219 -0.20 9.83 -18.03
C PRO A 219 0.43 10.04 -19.42
N THR A 220 0.93 11.25 -19.63
CA THR A 220 1.67 11.62 -20.83
C THR A 220 3.12 11.90 -20.46
N PRO A 221 4.11 11.46 -21.26
CA PRO A 221 5.50 11.82 -21.03
C PRO A 221 5.69 13.32 -21.22
N GLN A 222 6.53 13.93 -20.40
CA GLN A 222 7.05 15.27 -20.67
C GLN A 222 8.28 15.11 -21.57
N GLU A 223 8.49 16.06 -22.45
CA GLU A 223 9.62 16.07 -23.37
C GLU A 223 10.96 15.99 -22.59
N GLY A 224 11.81 15.04 -22.94
CA GLY A 224 13.07 14.77 -22.25
C GLY A 224 12.96 14.05 -20.90
N GLN A 225 11.78 13.54 -20.52
CA GLN A 225 11.56 12.80 -19.27
C GLN A 225 10.99 11.40 -19.48
N GLU A 226 11.37 10.73 -20.58
CA GLU A 226 10.88 9.40 -20.93
C GLU A 226 11.17 8.34 -19.85
N ASP A 227 12.34 8.40 -19.21
CA ASP A 227 12.72 7.50 -18.13
C ASP A 227 11.81 7.65 -16.91
N GLY A 228 11.50 8.89 -16.56
CA GLY A 228 10.54 9.20 -15.50
C GLY A 228 9.14 8.67 -15.81
N PHE A 229 8.73 8.77 -17.10
CA PHE A 229 7.45 8.27 -17.56
C PHE A 229 7.37 6.74 -17.48
N VAL A 230 8.38 6.00 -17.99
CA VAL A 230 8.43 4.53 -17.91
C VAL A 230 8.31 4.09 -16.45
N ARG A 231 9.12 4.67 -15.56
CA ARG A 231 9.10 4.34 -14.13
C ARG A 231 7.76 4.63 -13.49
N SER A 232 7.14 5.77 -13.79
CA SER A 232 5.82 6.13 -13.27
C SER A 232 4.73 5.14 -13.71
N CYS A 233 4.79 4.67 -14.96
CA CYS A 233 3.86 3.66 -15.48
C CYS A 233 4.02 2.32 -14.75
N PHE A 234 5.24 1.84 -14.54
CA PHE A 234 5.48 0.61 -13.78
C PHE A 234 4.98 0.71 -12.35
N VAL A 235 5.28 1.82 -11.66
CA VAL A 235 4.79 2.05 -10.28
C VAL A 235 3.27 2.13 -10.24
N ARG A 236 2.64 2.82 -11.20
CA ARG A 236 1.18 2.99 -11.25
C ARG A 236 0.46 1.67 -11.52
N TYR A 237 0.89 0.92 -12.55
CA TYR A 237 0.14 -0.24 -13.05
C TYR A 237 0.61 -1.57 -12.48
N LEU A 238 1.90 -1.69 -12.18
CA LEU A 238 2.48 -2.93 -11.66
C LEU A 238 2.97 -2.81 -10.20
N GLY A 239 2.80 -1.63 -9.57
CA GLY A 239 3.13 -1.40 -8.16
C GLY A 239 4.62 -1.54 -7.82
N ARG A 240 5.52 -1.52 -8.81
CA ARG A 240 6.96 -1.66 -8.66
C ARG A 240 7.74 -0.78 -9.63
N SER A 241 9.02 -0.57 -9.37
CA SER A 241 9.92 0.03 -10.35
C SER A 241 10.31 -0.98 -11.46
N PRO A 242 10.61 -0.52 -12.69
CA PRO A 242 11.17 -1.36 -13.73
C PRO A 242 12.59 -1.80 -13.37
N THR A 243 13.01 -2.95 -13.86
CA THR A 243 14.43 -3.33 -13.90
C THR A 243 15.14 -2.51 -14.98
N GLN A 244 16.48 -2.49 -14.96
CA GLN A 244 17.27 -1.79 -16.00
C GLN A 244 16.95 -2.31 -17.41
N ASP A 245 16.78 -3.62 -17.57
CA ASP A 245 16.43 -4.24 -18.85
C ASP A 245 15.03 -3.87 -19.31
N GLU A 246 14.05 -3.84 -18.41
CA GLU A 246 12.69 -3.39 -18.72
C GLU A 246 12.68 -1.92 -19.12
N GLU A 247 13.40 -1.06 -18.39
CA GLU A 247 13.50 0.35 -18.68
C GLU A 247 14.16 0.59 -20.05
N ALA A 248 15.25 -0.12 -20.36
CA ALA A 248 15.92 -0.05 -21.66
C ALA A 248 15.01 -0.51 -22.82
N ARG A 249 14.28 -1.62 -22.65
CA ARG A 249 13.32 -2.12 -23.66
C ARG A 249 12.17 -1.14 -23.88
N CYS A 250 11.58 -0.63 -22.80
CA CYS A 250 10.47 0.33 -22.91
C CYS A 250 10.91 1.62 -23.60
N ARG A 251 12.12 2.11 -23.32
CA ARG A 251 12.71 3.26 -23.99
C ARG A 251 12.90 3.01 -25.47
N ALA A 252 13.45 1.85 -25.85
CA ALA A 252 13.62 1.48 -27.25
C ALA A 252 12.27 1.44 -28.00
N ILE A 253 11.24 0.87 -27.37
CA ILE A 253 9.88 0.84 -27.94
C ILE A 253 9.31 2.26 -28.10
N LEU A 254 9.46 3.14 -27.10
CA LEU A 254 8.94 4.52 -27.16
C LEU A 254 9.68 5.38 -28.20
N ALA A 255 10.91 5.02 -28.58
CA ALA A 255 11.67 5.70 -29.62
C ALA A 255 11.21 5.34 -31.04
N GLU A 256 10.39 4.30 -31.22
CA GLU A 256 9.85 3.92 -32.53
C GLU A 256 8.79 4.92 -32.99
N PRO A 257 8.84 5.39 -34.25
CA PRO A 257 7.95 6.49 -34.73
C PRO A 257 6.45 6.21 -34.64
N GLU A 258 6.04 4.94 -34.71
CA GLU A 258 4.63 4.54 -34.66
C GLU A 258 4.15 4.18 -33.24
N THR A 259 5.03 4.25 -32.25
CA THR A 259 4.72 3.88 -30.88
C THR A 259 4.27 5.09 -30.09
N THR A 260 3.16 4.93 -29.36
CA THR A 260 2.62 5.96 -28.50
C THR A 260 2.76 5.56 -27.03
N PRO A 261 2.73 6.52 -26.11
CA PRO A 261 2.68 6.21 -24.66
C PRO A 261 1.55 5.23 -24.29
N ARG A 262 0.43 5.30 -25.02
CA ARG A 262 -0.71 4.36 -24.87
C ARG A 262 -0.31 2.91 -25.20
N THR A 263 0.62 2.70 -26.13
CA THR A 263 1.13 1.36 -26.47
C THR A 263 1.87 0.72 -25.29
N LEU A 264 2.73 1.47 -24.60
CA LEU A 264 3.39 1.03 -23.38
C LEU A 264 2.38 0.70 -22.29
N ILE A 265 1.45 1.61 -22.01
CA ILE A 265 0.42 1.41 -20.98
C ILE A 265 -0.40 0.16 -21.30
N ARG A 266 -0.78 -0.05 -22.57
CA ARG A 266 -1.49 -1.26 -22.99
C ARG A 266 -0.68 -2.52 -22.73
N ALA A 267 0.62 -2.50 -23.01
CA ALA A 267 1.49 -3.64 -22.75
C ALA A 267 1.54 -3.99 -21.26
N LEU A 268 1.67 -2.98 -20.39
CA LEU A 268 1.70 -3.17 -18.93
C LEU A 268 0.37 -3.69 -18.38
N LEU A 269 -0.76 -3.11 -18.78
CA LEU A 269 -2.10 -3.55 -18.35
C LEU A 269 -2.50 -4.93 -18.91
N SER A 270 -1.88 -5.37 -19.99
CA SER A 270 -2.07 -6.70 -20.58
C SER A 270 -1.04 -7.72 -20.11
N ALA A 271 -0.03 -7.29 -19.34
CA ALA A 271 0.97 -8.19 -18.79
C ALA A 271 0.33 -9.17 -17.79
N PRO A 272 0.77 -10.44 -17.73
CA PRO A 272 0.30 -11.38 -16.72
C PRO A 272 0.44 -10.85 -15.31
N GLU A 273 1.50 -10.12 -15.02
CA GLU A 273 1.78 -9.49 -13.73
C GLU A 273 0.65 -8.55 -13.28
N TYR A 274 0.07 -7.76 -14.18
CA TYR A 274 -1.11 -6.93 -13.86
C TYR A 274 -2.29 -7.75 -13.35
N GLY A 275 -2.38 -9.00 -13.73
CA GLY A 275 -3.40 -9.95 -13.25
C GLY A 275 -3.23 -10.40 -11.80
N PHE A 276 -2.13 -10.11 -11.11
CA PHE A 276 -1.80 -10.64 -9.76
C PHE A 276 -1.82 -9.58 -8.64
N TYR A 277 -2.09 -8.33 -8.92
CA TYR A 277 -2.12 -7.24 -7.93
C TYR A 277 -3.44 -7.08 -7.23
#